data_09ebcbfbc866df408fe90fd4e02a84a3
#
_entry.id   09ebcbfbc866df408fe90fd4e02a84a3
#
_cell.length_a   1.000
_cell.length_b   1.000
_cell.length_c   1.000
_cell.angle_alpha   90.00
_cell.angle_beta   90.00
_cell.angle_gamma   90.00
#
_symmetry.space_group_name_H-M   'P 1'
#
loop_
_entity.id
_entity.type
_entity.pdbx_description
1 polymer ?
#
loop_
_entity_poly.entity_id
_entity_poly.type
_entity_poly.pdbx_seq_one_letter_code
_entity_poly.pdbx_strand_id
1 'polypeptide(L)'
;MTASLPVPESDDIRTVPSGTDDEPLLAVTALRVTFQADGGTARAVDGVSFTIAVGETVCVVGESGCGKSMTALSLLRLIPPSGRIERGSSIRFEGAEILTLEDAALRAVRGRRMSMIFQEPMTALNPVLTVGDQVAEVVRVHTKASRREAWDRAVAMLKEVGIADPAARAKQYPHELSGGMRQRVMIAMALVLEPRLVIADEPTTALDVTIQAQILELLRSQRDRTGLALLLITHDLGVVAEMASRVLVMYAGQVVEEAPVDALFASAVHPYTEGLMSAVPRLDQIGGRLRTIPGTVPPSTAWPSGCRFRERCVHAFDRCTTEEPALLQVGAAHRVRCHLVQEPSRRRRDVDIDTSSMAVGA
;
A
#
# COMPACT_ATOMS: atom_id res chain seq x y z
N MET A 1 -41.79 -1.88 -8.26
CA MET A 1 -41.84 -0.76 -7.30
C MET A 1 -40.51 -0.76 -6.55
N THR A 2 -39.55 -0.04 -7.07
CA THR A 2 -38.21 0.11 -6.48
C THR A 2 -38.22 1.35 -5.61
N ALA A 3 -38.14 1.15 -4.30
CA ALA A 3 -38.05 2.23 -3.33
C ALA A 3 -36.70 2.96 -3.50
N SER A 4 -36.79 4.20 -3.94
CA SER A 4 -35.67 5.14 -3.98
C SER A 4 -35.34 5.56 -2.54
N LEU A 5 -34.15 5.22 -2.06
CA LEU A 5 -33.65 5.70 -0.77
C LEU A 5 -33.39 7.21 -0.86
N PRO A 6 -33.74 8.00 0.17
CA PRO A 6 -33.51 9.44 0.16
C PRO A 6 -32.01 9.75 0.21
N VAL A 7 -31.56 10.61 -0.71
CA VAL A 7 -30.24 11.19 -0.71
C VAL A 7 -30.23 12.31 0.37
N PRO A 8 -29.33 12.26 1.36
CA PRO A 8 -29.25 13.34 2.35
C PRO A 8 -28.85 14.67 1.69
N GLU A 9 -29.56 15.74 2.02
CA GLU A 9 -29.27 17.11 1.60
C GLU A 9 -27.88 17.53 2.07
N SER A 10 -27.06 18.02 1.15
CA SER A 10 -25.62 18.21 1.29
C SER A 10 -25.23 19.63 1.70
N ASP A 11 -25.83 20.23 2.71
CA ASP A 11 -25.44 21.60 3.15
C ASP A 11 -24.89 21.68 4.59
N ASP A 12 -24.66 20.55 5.25
CA ASP A 12 -24.10 20.53 6.62
C ASP A 12 -22.81 19.66 6.73
N ILE A 13 -21.96 19.69 5.69
CA ILE A 13 -20.57 19.30 5.88
C ILE A 13 -19.89 20.53 6.48
N ARG A 14 -19.82 20.57 7.83
CA ARG A 14 -18.89 21.46 8.51
C ARG A 14 -17.57 21.36 7.78
N THR A 15 -17.13 22.47 7.22
CA THR A 15 -15.80 22.65 6.63
C THR A 15 -14.79 22.09 7.62
N VAL A 16 -14.21 20.96 7.28
CA VAL A 16 -13.04 20.46 8.00
C VAL A 16 -12.03 21.60 7.92
N PRO A 17 -11.57 22.16 9.06
CA PRO A 17 -10.63 23.28 9.03
C PRO A 17 -9.44 22.85 8.17
N SER A 18 -9.04 23.70 7.23
CA SER A 18 -7.79 23.55 6.48
C SER A 18 -6.68 23.51 7.53
N GLY A 19 -6.12 22.29 7.72
CA GLY A 19 -5.01 22.08 8.64
C GLY A 19 -3.91 23.09 8.32
N THR A 20 -3.22 23.57 9.33
CA THR A 20 -1.98 24.34 9.18
C THR A 20 -1.04 23.55 8.27
N ASP A 21 -0.21 24.22 7.47
CA ASP A 21 0.72 23.62 6.50
C ASP A 21 1.66 22.54 7.09
N ASP A 22 1.60 22.28 8.38
CA ASP A 22 2.41 21.34 9.16
C ASP A 22 1.67 20.03 9.51
N GLU A 23 0.36 19.89 9.27
CA GLU A 23 -0.38 18.66 9.61
C GLU A 23 -0.36 17.66 8.42
N PRO A 24 0.04 16.39 8.65
CA PRO A 24 0.08 15.40 7.58
C PRO A 24 -1.33 15.12 7.03
N LEU A 25 -1.43 14.85 5.71
CA LEU A 25 -2.67 14.45 5.04
C LEU A 25 -3.26 13.18 5.68
N LEU A 26 -2.39 12.20 5.96
CA LEU A 26 -2.73 10.98 6.66
C LEU A 26 -1.77 10.76 7.83
N ALA A 27 -2.31 10.45 9.01
CA ALA A 27 -1.53 10.01 10.17
C ALA A 27 -2.10 8.68 10.68
N VAL A 28 -1.26 7.66 10.70
CA VAL A 28 -1.56 6.32 11.24
C VAL A 28 -0.75 6.14 12.51
N THR A 29 -1.39 5.78 13.62
CA THR A 29 -0.73 5.60 14.90
C THR A 29 -1.10 4.25 15.51
N ALA A 30 -0.08 3.46 15.83
CA ALA A 30 -0.18 2.18 16.53
C ALA A 30 -1.24 1.23 15.93
N LEU A 31 -1.39 1.22 14.61
CA LEU A 31 -2.38 0.38 13.91
C LEU A 31 -2.14 -1.09 14.22
N ARG A 32 -3.17 -1.76 14.74
CA ARG A 32 -3.20 -3.21 14.99
C ARG A 32 -4.41 -3.83 14.34
N VAL A 33 -4.20 -4.92 13.60
CA VAL A 33 -5.27 -5.69 12.95
C VAL A 33 -5.11 -7.14 13.29
N THR A 34 -6.18 -7.73 13.83
CA THR A 34 -6.22 -9.13 14.25
C THR A 34 -7.37 -9.87 13.58
N PHE A 35 -7.21 -11.18 13.44
CA PHE A 35 -8.21 -12.11 12.91
C PHE A 35 -8.39 -13.25 13.89
N GLN A 36 -9.63 -13.75 14.00
CA GLN A 36 -9.87 -15.01 14.68
C GLN A 36 -9.53 -16.16 13.71
N ALA A 37 -8.67 -17.07 14.13
CA ALA A 37 -8.26 -18.25 13.39
C ALA A 37 -8.42 -19.51 14.28
N ASP A 38 -8.51 -20.69 13.67
CA ASP A 38 -8.73 -21.96 14.39
C ASP A 38 -7.61 -22.29 15.41
N GLY A 39 -6.45 -21.64 15.33
CA GLY A 39 -5.33 -21.80 16.26
C GLY A 39 -5.13 -20.62 17.22
N GLY A 40 -6.08 -19.68 17.31
CA GLY A 40 -5.97 -18.47 18.14
C GLY A 40 -6.08 -17.17 17.36
N THR A 41 -5.56 -16.07 17.91
CA THR A 41 -5.61 -14.77 17.27
C THR A 41 -4.41 -14.57 16.33
N ALA A 42 -4.67 -14.46 15.03
CA ALA A 42 -3.66 -14.08 14.05
C ALA A 42 -3.52 -12.54 14.00
N ARG A 43 -2.30 -12.05 14.13
CA ARG A 43 -2.01 -10.60 14.04
C ARG A 43 -1.48 -10.28 12.65
N ALA A 44 -2.27 -9.60 11.81
CA ALA A 44 -1.83 -9.21 10.47
C ALA A 44 -1.01 -7.92 10.47
N VAL A 45 -1.34 -6.98 11.37
CA VAL A 45 -0.63 -5.70 11.56
C VAL A 45 -0.48 -5.47 13.06
N ASP A 46 0.67 -5.02 13.51
CA ASP A 46 0.98 -4.87 14.94
C ASP A 46 1.82 -3.62 15.23
N GLY A 47 1.12 -2.53 15.56
CA GLY A 47 1.74 -1.29 15.99
C GLY A 47 2.36 -0.46 14.86
N VAL A 48 1.81 -0.55 13.65
CA VAL A 48 2.29 0.24 12.50
C VAL A 48 1.91 1.71 12.69
N SER A 49 2.91 2.60 12.54
CA SER A 49 2.74 4.05 12.64
C SER A 49 3.53 4.73 11.53
N PHE A 50 2.87 5.60 10.77
CA PHE A 50 3.48 6.43 9.73
C PHE A 50 2.57 7.60 9.38
N THR A 51 3.10 8.55 8.63
CA THR A 51 2.35 9.70 8.10
C THR A 51 2.49 9.77 6.59
N ILE A 52 1.62 10.51 5.92
CA ILE A 52 1.75 10.87 4.51
C ILE A 52 1.45 12.36 4.40
N ALA A 53 2.35 13.13 3.80
CA ALA A 53 2.15 14.54 3.50
C ALA A 53 1.35 14.72 2.19
N VAL A 54 0.84 15.93 1.95
CA VAL A 54 0.19 16.29 0.68
C VAL A 54 1.21 16.15 -0.46
N GLY A 55 0.84 15.48 -1.54
CA GLY A 55 1.71 15.27 -2.71
C GLY A 55 2.86 14.27 -2.50
N GLU A 56 2.98 13.67 -1.31
CA GLU A 56 4.02 12.69 -1.02
C GLU A 56 3.68 11.32 -1.62
N THR A 57 4.69 10.63 -2.15
CA THR A 57 4.60 9.21 -2.50
C THR A 57 5.34 8.38 -1.46
N VAL A 58 4.58 7.63 -0.66
CA VAL A 58 5.13 6.66 0.30
C VAL A 58 4.98 5.26 -0.29
N CYS A 59 6.09 4.53 -0.42
CA CYS A 59 6.08 3.14 -0.84
C CYS A 59 6.13 2.20 0.37
N VAL A 60 5.31 1.15 0.36
CA VAL A 60 5.34 0.06 1.34
C VAL A 60 5.84 -1.20 0.68
N VAL A 61 6.96 -1.73 1.16
CA VAL A 61 7.61 -2.92 0.61
C VAL A 61 7.75 -4.03 1.65
N GLY A 62 7.89 -5.26 1.18
CA GLY A 62 8.10 -6.44 2.02
C GLY A 62 7.55 -7.70 1.36
N GLU A 63 7.89 -8.87 1.90
CA GLU A 63 7.43 -10.16 1.41
C GLU A 63 5.90 -10.33 1.53
N SER A 64 5.35 -11.28 0.76
CA SER A 64 3.93 -11.65 0.87
C SER A 64 3.57 -12.06 2.29
N GLY A 65 2.38 -11.68 2.77
CA GLY A 65 1.91 -11.99 4.12
C GLY A 65 2.47 -11.09 5.24
N CYS A 66 3.34 -10.10 4.96
CA CYS A 66 3.88 -9.24 6.01
C CYS A 66 2.92 -8.11 6.50
N GLY A 67 1.70 -8.00 5.96
CA GLY A 67 0.66 -7.08 6.44
C GLY A 67 0.39 -5.84 5.58
N LYS A 68 1.02 -5.66 4.42
CA LYS A 68 0.89 -4.47 3.55
C LYS A 68 -0.55 -4.20 3.13
N SER A 69 -1.20 -5.17 2.48
CA SER A 69 -2.60 -5.03 2.01
C SER A 69 -3.58 -4.86 3.17
N MET A 70 -3.32 -5.50 4.33
CA MET A 70 -4.15 -5.29 5.51
C MET A 70 -4.00 -3.87 6.07
N THR A 71 -2.80 -3.31 6.05
CA THR A 71 -2.57 -1.90 6.38
C THR A 71 -3.37 -1.00 5.43
N ALA A 72 -3.29 -1.22 4.11
CA ALA A 72 -4.03 -0.46 3.11
C ALA A 72 -5.55 -0.51 3.31
N LEU A 73 -6.11 -1.72 3.45
CA LEU A 73 -7.55 -1.92 3.67
C LEU A 73 -8.05 -1.28 4.97
N SER A 74 -7.19 -1.24 5.99
CA SER A 74 -7.53 -0.62 7.29
C SER A 74 -7.76 0.87 7.17
N LEU A 75 -7.02 1.57 6.29
CA LEU A 75 -7.17 3.01 6.08
C LEU A 75 -8.57 3.38 5.61
N LEU A 76 -9.21 2.48 4.88
CA LEU A 76 -10.59 2.64 4.39
C LEU A 76 -11.61 1.84 5.22
N ARG A 77 -11.21 1.20 6.33
CA ARG A 77 -12.08 0.28 7.09
C ARG A 77 -12.71 -0.81 6.22
N LEU A 78 -11.94 -1.34 5.25
CA LEU A 78 -12.35 -2.41 4.33
C LEU A 78 -11.77 -3.78 4.72
N ILE A 79 -11.34 -3.96 5.96
CA ILE A 79 -10.87 -5.27 6.43
C ILE A 79 -12.00 -6.31 6.37
N PRO A 80 -11.68 -7.59 6.09
CA PRO A 80 -12.68 -8.66 6.07
C PRO A 80 -13.45 -8.75 7.40
N PRO A 81 -14.70 -9.25 7.40
CA PRO A 81 -15.54 -9.33 8.60
C PRO A 81 -14.96 -10.18 9.75
N SER A 82 -14.08 -11.13 9.44
CA SER A 82 -13.36 -11.94 10.44
C SER A 82 -12.23 -11.18 11.13
N GLY A 83 -11.86 -10.01 10.59
CA GLY A 83 -10.80 -9.15 11.11
C GLY A 83 -11.35 -7.99 11.95
N ARG A 84 -10.48 -7.45 12.79
CA ARG A 84 -10.82 -6.32 13.65
C ARG A 84 -9.61 -5.41 13.81
N ILE A 85 -9.85 -4.08 13.74
CA ILE A 85 -8.88 -3.06 14.15
C ILE A 85 -8.96 -2.95 15.68
N GLU A 86 -7.82 -3.12 16.35
CA GLU A 86 -7.75 -3.14 17.81
C GLU A 86 -7.87 -1.73 18.41
N ARG A 87 -8.37 -1.66 19.64
CA ARG A 87 -8.42 -0.41 20.41
C ARG A 87 -7.01 0.16 20.59
N GLY A 88 -6.91 1.49 20.58
CA GLY A 88 -5.62 2.19 20.62
C GLY A 88 -4.98 2.42 19.26
N SER A 89 -5.55 1.86 18.17
CA SER A 89 -5.23 2.28 16.82
C SER A 89 -5.90 3.62 16.50
N SER A 90 -5.22 4.49 15.73
CA SER A 90 -5.77 5.73 15.20
C SER A 90 -5.39 5.88 13.74
N ILE A 91 -6.35 6.34 12.92
CA ILE A 91 -6.18 6.68 11.51
C ILE A 91 -6.81 8.04 11.30
N ARG A 92 -5.99 9.08 11.22
CA ARG A 92 -6.46 10.45 10.97
C ARG A 92 -6.20 10.82 9.52
N PHE A 93 -7.23 11.24 8.83
CA PHE A 93 -7.16 11.74 7.46
C PHE A 93 -7.71 13.15 7.42
N GLU A 94 -6.90 14.13 6.96
CA GLU A 94 -7.25 15.55 6.99
C GLU A 94 -7.75 16.01 8.35
N GLY A 95 -7.08 15.57 9.42
CA GLY A 95 -7.44 15.89 10.80
C GLY A 95 -8.60 15.05 11.38
N ALA A 96 -9.42 14.36 10.57
CA ALA A 96 -10.56 13.56 11.04
C ALA A 96 -10.15 12.11 11.38
N GLU A 97 -10.63 11.59 12.51
CA GLU A 97 -10.40 10.18 12.91
C GLU A 97 -11.33 9.25 12.13
N ILE A 98 -10.75 8.47 11.21
CA ILE A 98 -11.47 7.55 10.31
C ILE A 98 -12.18 6.43 11.06
N LEU A 99 -11.57 5.93 12.15
CA LEU A 99 -12.08 4.75 12.86
C LEU A 99 -13.40 5.01 13.59
N THR A 100 -13.69 6.27 13.90
CA THR A 100 -14.91 6.70 14.62
C THR A 100 -15.97 7.34 13.73
N LEU A 101 -15.69 7.50 12.42
CA LEU A 101 -16.67 8.06 11.50
C LEU A 101 -17.90 7.15 11.38
N GLU A 102 -19.07 7.78 11.40
CA GLU A 102 -20.33 7.15 11.02
C GLU A 102 -20.30 6.72 9.54
N ASP A 103 -21.07 5.69 9.19
CA ASP A 103 -21.04 5.09 7.85
C ASP A 103 -21.32 6.08 6.71
N ALA A 104 -22.18 7.06 6.92
CA ALA A 104 -22.47 8.10 5.93
C ALA A 104 -21.25 8.99 5.67
N ALA A 105 -20.57 9.44 6.73
CA ALA A 105 -19.35 10.24 6.64
C ALA A 105 -18.19 9.43 6.04
N LEU A 106 -18.06 8.15 6.41
CA LEU A 106 -17.04 7.28 5.85
C LEU A 106 -17.26 7.04 4.34
N ARG A 107 -18.52 6.87 3.89
CA ARG A 107 -18.84 6.79 2.45
C ARG A 107 -18.50 8.07 1.70
N ALA A 108 -18.65 9.23 2.32
CA ALA A 108 -18.23 10.50 1.71
C ALA A 108 -16.71 10.64 1.55
N VAL A 109 -15.91 9.95 2.38
CA VAL A 109 -14.45 9.91 2.26
C VAL A 109 -14.02 8.90 1.19
N ARG A 110 -14.57 7.66 1.25
CA ARG A 110 -14.24 6.58 0.32
C ARG A 110 -14.59 6.96 -1.12
N GLY A 111 -13.66 6.77 -2.04
CA GLY A 111 -13.79 7.04 -3.47
C GLY A 111 -13.69 8.52 -3.86
N ARG A 112 -14.11 9.45 -2.99
CA ARG A 112 -14.07 10.89 -3.29
C ARG A 112 -12.80 11.57 -2.80
N ARG A 113 -12.38 11.29 -1.56
CA ARG A 113 -11.21 11.94 -0.94
C ARG A 113 -10.04 10.98 -0.79
N MET A 114 -10.33 9.73 -0.47
CA MET A 114 -9.39 8.63 -0.39
C MET A 114 -9.92 7.48 -1.24
N SER A 115 -9.17 7.06 -2.25
CA SER A 115 -9.54 5.96 -3.15
C SER A 115 -8.50 4.85 -3.11
N MET A 116 -8.86 3.68 -3.66
CA MET A 116 -7.99 2.51 -3.68
C MET A 116 -7.98 1.88 -5.07
N ILE A 117 -6.79 1.51 -5.51
CA ILE A 117 -6.52 0.64 -6.65
C ILE A 117 -6.21 -0.73 -6.05
N PHE A 118 -7.06 -1.72 -6.29
CA PHE A 118 -6.91 -3.08 -5.76
C PHE A 118 -5.91 -3.91 -6.57
N GLN A 119 -5.37 -4.93 -5.96
CA GLN A 119 -4.37 -5.81 -6.56
C GLN A 119 -4.91 -6.55 -7.80
N GLU A 120 -6.17 -7.01 -7.76
CA GLU A 120 -6.77 -7.81 -8.83
C GLU A 120 -7.96 -7.12 -9.49
N PRO A 121 -7.82 -6.63 -10.75
CA PRO A 121 -8.91 -5.99 -11.48
C PRO A 121 -10.09 -6.93 -11.74
N MET A 122 -9.84 -8.25 -11.83
CA MET A 122 -10.89 -9.24 -12.11
C MET A 122 -11.91 -9.38 -10.98
N THR A 123 -11.48 -9.18 -9.74
CA THR A 123 -12.34 -9.25 -8.55
C THR A 123 -12.90 -7.88 -8.18
N ALA A 124 -12.24 -6.79 -8.60
CA ALA A 124 -12.65 -5.42 -8.29
C ALA A 124 -13.74 -4.90 -9.24
N LEU A 125 -13.76 -5.33 -10.52
CA LEU A 125 -14.75 -4.90 -11.50
C LEU A 125 -15.98 -5.82 -11.48
N ASN A 126 -17.16 -5.21 -11.49
CA ASN A 126 -18.43 -5.94 -11.58
C ASN A 126 -18.62 -6.50 -13.01
N PRO A 127 -18.66 -7.84 -13.23
CA PRO A 127 -18.70 -8.43 -14.56
C PRO A 127 -20.02 -8.21 -15.32
N VAL A 128 -21.09 -7.81 -14.65
CA VAL A 128 -22.42 -7.59 -15.25
C VAL A 128 -22.75 -6.13 -15.55
N LEU A 129 -21.80 -5.22 -15.29
CA LEU A 129 -21.92 -3.80 -15.63
C LEU A 129 -20.86 -3.42 -16.67
N THR A 130 -21.19 -2.47 -17.55
CA THR A 130 -20.21 -1.93 -18.49
C THR A 130 -19.15 -1.14 -17.74
N VAL A 131 -17.93 -1.04 -18.30
CA VAL A 131 -16.86 -0.31 -17.61
C VAL A 131 -17.14 1.18 -17.51
N GLY A 132 -17.84 1.75 -18.51
CA GLY A 132 -18.28 3.16 -18.45
C GLY A 132 -19.31 3.40 -17.35
N ASP A 133 -20.27 2.46 -17.16
CA ASP A 133 -21.25 2.57 -16.08
C ASP A 133 -20.59 2.52 -14.70
N GLN A 134 -19.56 1.68 -14.52
CA GLN A 134 -18.86 1.55 -13.25
C GLN A 134 -18.09 2.84 -12.91
N VAL A 135 -17.38 3.43 -13.88
CA VAL A 135 -16.70 4.72 -13.67
C VAL A 135 -17.71 5.85 -13.44
N ALA A 136 -18.81 5.89 -14.21
CA ALA A 136 -19.88 6.88 -14.07
C ALA A 136 -20.64 6.74 -12.75
N GLU A 137 -20.75 5.51 -12.20
CA GLU A 137 -21.36 5.27 -10.90
C GLU A 137 -20.60 5.98 -9.77
N VAL A 138 -19.27 5.94 -9.80
CA VAL A 138 -18.43 6.67 -8.82
C VAL A 138 -18.80 8.15 -8.83
N VAL A 139 -18.95 8.76 -10.02
CA VAL A 139 -19.33 10.18 -10.13
C VAL A 139 -20.73 10.42 -9.56
N ARG A 140 -21.71 9.58 -9.91
CA ARG A 140 -23.11 9.74 -9.49
C ARG A 140 -23.32 9.56 -7.99
N VAL A 141 -22.58 8.64 -7.38
CA VAL A 141 -22.69 8.37 -5.93
C VAL A 141 -22.18 9.53 -5.10
N HIS A 142 -21.15 10.22 -5.59
CA HIS A 142 -20.46 11.26 -4.82
C HIS A 142 -20.76 12.69 -5.26
N THR A 143 -21.52 12.88 -6.34
CA THR A 143 -21.85 14.21 -6.85
C THR A 143 -23.33 14.31 -7.24
N LYS A 144 -23.81 15.55 -7.48
CA LYS A 144 -25.16 15.80 -8.01
C LYS A 144 -25.20 15.72 -9.56
N ALA A 145 -24.18 15.14 -10.21
CA ALA A 145 -24.12 15.06 -11.66
C ALA A 145 -25.24 14.23 -12.25
N SER A 146 -25.81 14.70 -13.35
CA SER A 146 -26.75 13.93 -14.15
C SER A 146 -26.10 12.66 -14.74
N ARG A 147 -26.90 11.71 -15.20
CA ARG A 147 -26.40 10.49 -15.86
C ARG A 147 -25.50 10.83 -17.05
N ARG A 148 -25.85 11.84 -17.83
CA ARG A 148 -25.08 12.27 -18.99
C ARG A 148 -23.72 12.86 -18.59
N GLU A 149 -23.72 13.79 -17.64
CA GLU A 149 -22.47 14.40 -17.13
C GLU A 149 -21.54 13.35 -16.51
N ALA A 150 -22.09 12.39 -15.73
CA ALA A 150 -21.31 11.30 -15.16
C ALA A 150 -20.70 10.41 -16.24
N TRP A 151 -21.46 10.09 -17.28
CA TRP A 151 -20.99 9.33 -18.43
C TRP A 151 -19.90 10.07 -19.20
N ASP A 152 -20.08 11.36 -19.48
CA ASP A 152 -19.11 12.17 -20.20
C ASP A 152 -17.78 12.27 -19.41
N ARG A 153 -17.83 12.42 -18.08
CA ARG A 153 -16.65 12.34 -17.18
C ARG A 153 -16.00 10.97 -17.21
N ALA A 154 -16.78 9.90 -17.20
CA ALA A 154 -16.25 8.54 -17.28
C ALA A 154 -15.48 8.32 -18.58
N VAL A 155 -16.04 8.70 -19.73
CA VAL A 155 -15.39 8.59 -21.04
C VAL A 155 -14.11 9.46 -21.10
N ALA A 156 -14.16 10.68 -20.56
CA ALA A 156 -12.98 11.55 -20.46
C ALA A 156 -11.87 10.92 -19.62
N MET A 157 -12.19 10.35 -18.46
CA MET A 157 -11.22 9.69 -17.59
C MET A 157 -10.66 8.40 -18.24
N LEU A 158 -11.49 7.60 -18.95
CA LEU A 158 -11.02 6.45 -19.72
C LEU A 158 -10.01 6.85 -20.80
N LYS A 159 -10.20 8.02 -21.42
CA LYS A 159 -9.21 8.60 -22.36
C LYS A 159 -7.92 8.99 -21.64
N GLU A 160 -8.03 9.66 -20.49
CA GLU A 160 -6.88 10.13 -19.68
C GLU A 160 -6.00 8.98 -19.22
N VAL A 161 -6.61 7.85 -18.81
CA VAL A 161 -5.86 6.64 -18.47
C VAL A 161 -5.34 5.86 -19.69
N GLY A 162 -5.47 6.40 -20.89
CA GLY A 162 -4.88 5.86 -22.11
C GLY A 162 -5.65 4.68 -22.74
N ILE A 163 -6.98 4.61 -22.54
CA ILE A 163 -7.82 3.65 -23.26
C ILE A 163 -8.13 4.20 -24.66
N ALA A 164 -7.73 3.47 -25.70
CA ALA A 164 -8.03 3.80 -27.09
C ALA A 164 -9.54 3.65 -27.36
N ASP A 165 -10.13 4.56 -28.14
CA ASP A 165 -11.57 4.60 -28.42
C ASP A 165 -12.45 4.51 -27.16
N PRO A 166 -12.29 5.44 -26.21
CA PRO A 166 -12.90 5.34 -24.89
C PRO A 166 -14.43 5.31 -24.94
N ALA A 167 -15.06 5.96 -25.92
CA ALA A 167 -16.50 5.98 -26.07
C ALA A 167 -17.09 4.62 -26.49
N ALA A 168 -16.40 3.85 -27.32
CA ALA A 168 -16.77 2.50 -27.68
C ALA A 168 -16.45 1.54 -26.53
N ARG A 169 -15.24 1.64 -25.95
CA ARG A 169 -14.81 0.78 -24.84
C ARG A 169 -15.63 0.95 -23.57
N ALA A 170 -16.12 2.16 -23.29
CA ALA A 170 -17.00 2.41 -22.14
C ALA A 170 -18.27 1.54 -22.15
N LYS A 171 -18.73 1.10 -23.32
CA LYS A 171 -19.93 0.23 -23.50
C LYS A 171 -19.63 -1.26 -23.34
N GLN A 172 -18.35 -1.64 -23.23
CA GLN A 172 -17.91 -3.02 -23.08
C GLN A 172 -17.97 -3.48 -21.62
N TYR A 173 -18.09 -4.78 -21.44
CA TYR A 173 -18.00 -5.44 -20.15
C TYR A 173 -16.53 -5.77 -19.80
N PRO A 174 -16.18 -5.94 -18.52
CA PRO A 174 -14.82 -6.25 -18.12
C PRO A 174 -14.21 -7.46 -18.83
N HIS A 175 -14.98 -8.51 -19.10
CA HIS A 175 -14.50 -9.72 -19.76
C HIS A 175 -14.14 -9.53 -21.25
N GLU A 176 -14.59 -8.46 -21.88
CA GLU A 176 -14.26 -8.09 -23.27
C GLU A 176 -12.96 -7.28 -23.39
N LEU A 177 -12.34 -6.92 -22.26
CA LEU A 177 -11.13 -6.11 -22.18
C LEU A 177 -9.90 -6.96 -21.85
N SER A 178 -8.72 -6.54 -22.32
CA SER A 178 -7.45 -7.11 -21.88
C SER A 178 -7.16 -6.83 -20.40
N GLY A 179 -6.23 -7.57 -19.79
CA GLY A 179 -5.82 -7.35 -18.40
C GLY A 179 -5.36 -5.92 -18.14
N GLY A 180 -4.49 -5.38 -18.98
CA GLY A 180 -4.02 -3.99 -18.87
C GLY A 180 -5.12 -2.95 -19.06
N MET A 181 -6.12 -3.22 -19.91
CA MET A 181 -7.29 -2.32 -20.03
C MET A 181 -8.17 -2.35 -18.79
N ARG A 182 -8.40 -3.52 -18.18
CA ARG A 182 -9.15 -3.62 -16.91
C ARG A 182 -8.44 -2.86 -15.79
N GLN A 183 -7.11 -2.97 -15.72
CA GLN A 183 -6.31 -2.20 -14.77
C GLN A 183 -6.49 -0.68 -14.96
N ARG A 184 -6.44 -0.20 -16.21
CA ARG A 184 -6.69 1.22 -16.53
C ARG A 184 -8.11 1.65 -16.17
N VAL A 185 -9.12 0.80 -16.33
CA VAL A 185 -10.50 1.09 -15.88
C VAL A 185 -10.55 1.24 -14.36
N MET A 186 -9.91 0.33 -13.62
CA MET A 186 -9.85 0.42 -12.15
C MET A 186 -9.14 1.70 -11.69
N ILE A 187 -8.05 2.08 -12.36
CA ILE A 187 -7.37 3.36 -12.10
C ILE A 187 -8.28 4.53 -12.44
N ALA A 188 -9.04 4.48 -13.56
CA ALA A 188 -10.01 5.51 -13.89
C ALA A 188 -11.09 5.66 -12.80
N MET A 189 -11.61 4.56 -12.27
CA MET A 189 -12.55 4.60 -11.14
C MET A 189 -11.93 5.27 -9.90
N ALA A 190 -10.65 4.99 -9.63
CA ALA A 190 -9.97 5.57 -8.48
C ALA A 190 -9.69 7.08 -8.63
N LEU A 191 -9.47 7.56 -9.86
CA LEU A 191 -9.02 8.93 -10.13
C LEU A 191 -10.13 9.88 -10.59
N VAL A 192 -11.29 9.40 -11.04
CA VAL A 192 -12.35 10.22 -11.69
C VAL A 192 -12.90 11.36 -10.85
N LEU A 193 -12.71 11.33 -9.53
CA LEU A 193 -13.10 12.39 -8.59
C LEU A 193 -11.91 13.17 -8.03
N GLU A 194 -10.71 13.00 -8.59
CA GLU A 194 -9.49 13.68 -8.17
C GLU A 194 -9.27 13.61 -6.65
N PRO A 195 -9.10 12.39 -6.08
CA PRO A 195 -8.95 12.21 -4.65
C PRO A 195 -7.67 12.88 -4.13
N ARG A 196 -7.61 13.12 -2.81
CA ARG A 196 -6.41 13.64 -2.14
C ARG A 196 -5.37 12.57 -1.88
N LEU A 197 -5.81 11.32 -1.69
CA LEU A 197 -4.95 10.15 -1.47
C LEU A 197 -5.43 8.97 -2.32
N VAL A 198 -4.52 8.36 -3.05
CA VAL A 198 -4.71 7.06 -3.68
C VAL A 198 -3.86 6.02 -2.97
N ILE A 199 -4.49 4.93 -2.55
CA ILE A 199 -3.84 3.73 -2.05
C ILE A 199 -3.78 2.74 -3.20
N ALA A 200 -2.59 2.41 -3.68
CA ALA A 200 -2.40 1.50 -4.80
C ALA A 200 -1.73 0.21 -4.31
N ASP A 201 -2.53 -0.86 -4.22
CA ASP A 201 -2.05 -2.17 -3.77
C ASP A 201 -1.61 -2.99 -4.98
N GLU A 202 -0.31 -3.07 -5.22
CA GLU A 202 0.33 -3.75 -6.35
C GLU A 202 -0.29 -3.39 -7.73
N PRO A 203 -0.38 -2.10 -8.08
CA PRO A 203 -1.16 -1.66 -9.23
C PRO A 203 -0.62 -2.11 -10.59
N THR A 204 0.59 -2.67 -10.63
CA THR A 204 1.27 -3.09 -11.86
C THR A 204 1.60 -4.58 -11.89
N THR A 205 1.18 -5.34 -10.89
CA THR A 205 1.43 -6.79 -10.84
C THR A 205 0.75 -7.49 -12.02
N ALA A 206 1.47 -8.46 -12.61
CA ALA A 206 1.06 -9.24 -13.79
C ALA A 206 0.84 -8.41 -15.08
N LEU A 207 1.40 -7.21 -15.16
CA LEU A 207 1.44 -6.42 -16.39
C LEU A 207 2.80 -6.53 -17.07
N ASP A 208 2.82 -6.35 -18.38
CA ASP A 208 4.08 -6.20 -19.10
C ASP A 208 4.79 -4.87 -18.75
N VAL A 209 6.11 -4.84 -18.93
CA VAL A 209 6.96 -3.69 -18.53
C VAL A 209 6.50 -2.37 -19.17
N THR A 210 6.01 -2.42 -20.41
CA THR A 210 5.56 -1.23 -21.14
C THR A 210 4.28 -0.65 -20.50
N ILE A 211 3.30 -1.49 -20.19
CA ILE A 211 2.06 -1.08 -19.54
C ILE A 211 2.33 -0.61 -18.11
N GLN A 212 3.22 -1.31 -17.38
CA GLN A 212 3.68 -0.87 -16.05
C GLN A 212 4.22 0.56 -16.09
N ALA A 213 5.19 0.85 -16.99
CA ALA A 213 5.78 2.19 -17.12
C ALA A 213 4.71 3.27 -17.43
N GLN A 214 3.74 2.96 -18.30
CA GLN A 214 2.65 3.87 -18.63
C GLN A 214 1.71 4.15 -17.46
N ILE A 215 1.44 3.16 -16.61
CA ILE A 215 0.63 3.34 -15.40
C ILE A 215 1.36 4.17 -14.36
N LEU A 216 2.66 3.92 -14.15
CA LEU A 216 3.46 4.70 -13.20
C LEU A 216 3.57 6.16 -13.64
N GLU A 217 3.79 6.41 -14.94
CA GLU A 217 3.81 7.76 -15.50
C GLU A 217 2.46 8.47 -15.35
N LEU A 218 1.35 7.76 -15.56
CA LEU A 218 0.01 8.30 -15.32
C LEU A 218 -0.16 8.74 -13.85
N LEU A 219 0.20 7.88 -12.89
CA LEU A 219 0.08 8.20 -11.47
C LEU A 219 1.00 9.38 -11.08
N ARG A 220 2.22 9.44 -11.65
CA ARG A 220 3.14 10.56 -11.47
C ARG A 220 2.55 11.87 -12.01
N SER A 221 2.05 11.86 -13.24
CA SER A 221 1.40 13.01 -13.87
C SER A 221 0.20 13.51 -13.08
N GLN A 222 -0.62 12.60 -12.55
CA GLN A 222 -1.74 12.96 -11.67
C GLN A 222 -1.25 13.61 -10.38
N ARG A 223 -0.24 13.02 -9.71
CA ARG A 223 0.37 13.60 -8.52
C ARG A 223 0.86 15.02 -8.76
N ASP A 224 1.63 15.22 -9.83
CA ASP A 224 2.27 16.50 -10.13
C ASP A 224 1.24 17.58 -10.53
N ARG A 225 0.12 17.18 -11.17
CA ARG A 225 -0.95 18.08 -11.59
C ARG A 225 -1.90 18.46 -10.46
N THR A 226 -2.23 17.53 -9.57
CA THR A 226 -3.32 17.72 -8.59
C THR A 226 -2.84 17.81 -7.15
N GLY A 227 -1.56 17.57 -6.87
CA GLY A 227 -1.05 17.43 -5.51
C GLY A 227 -1.51 16.13 -4.82
N LEU A 228 -1.86 15.11 -5.62
CA LEU A 228 -2.27 13.80 -5.14
C LEU A 228 -1.19 13.16 -4.29
N ALA A 229 -1.52 12.68 -3.09
CA ALA A 229 -0.65 11.80 -2.33
C ALA A 229 -0.85 10.33 -2.74
N LEU A 230 0.23 9.54 -2.73
CA LEU A 230 0.21 8.13 -3.09
C LEU A 230 0.74 7.26 -1.94
N LEU A 231 -0.02 6.24 -1.57
CA LEU A 231 0.49 5.10 -0.81
C LEU A 231 0.61 3.91 -1.78
N LEU A 232 1.82 3.61 -2.21
CA LEU A 232 2.10 2.57 -3.20
C LEU A 232 2.64 1.32 -2.53
N ILE A 233 1.91 0.22 -2.61
CA ILE A 233 2.36 -1.10 -2.16
C ILE A 233 2.93 -1.83 -3.37
N THR A 234 4.17 -2.28 -3.27
CA THR A 234 4.82 -3.05 -4.32
C THR A 234 5.94 -3.93 -3.74
N HIS A 235 6.28 -5.00 -4.45
CA HIS A 235 7.47 -5.81 -4.21
C HIS A 235 8.58 -5.49 -5.23
N ASP A 236 8.31 -4.63 -6.21
CA ASP A 236 9.27 -4.21 -7.24
C ASP A 236 10.07 -2.99 -6.75
N LEU A 237 11.35 -3.22 -6.40
CA LEU A 237 12.24 -2.17 -5.93
C LEU A 237 12.64 -1.17 -7.04
N GLY A 238 12.50 -1.54 -8.31
CA GLY A 238 12.66 -0.62 -9.43
C GLY A 238 11.55 0.45 -9.42
N VAL A 239 10.31 0.04 -9.20
CA VAL A 239 9.16 0.94 -9.02
C VAL A 239 9.35 1.83 -7.80
N VAL A 240 9.88 1.28 -6.69
CA VAL A 240 10.19 2.06 -5.49
C VAL A 240 11.20 3.15 -5.76
N ALA A 241 12.31 2.82 -6.43
CA ALA A 241 13.37 3.79 -6.77
C ALA A 241 12.85 4.92 -7.68
N GLU A 242 11.89 4.61 -8.55
CA GLU A 242 11.33 5.56 -9.50
C GLU A 242 10.25 6.48 -8.90
N MET A 243 9.43 5.95 -8.00
CA MET A 243 8.20 6.62 -7.56
C MET A 243 8.26 7.18 -6.15
N ALA A 244 9.02 6.55 -5.23
CA ALA A 244 8.96 6.85 -3.82
C ALA A 244 9.69 8.14 -3.45
N SER A 245 9.08 8.93 -2.55
CA SER A 245 9.80 9.92 -1.75
C SER A 245 10.38 9.27 -0.50
N ARG A 246 9.61 8.35 0.11
CA ARG A 246 9.95 7.63 1.33
C ARG A 246 9.43 6.19 1.25
N VAL A 247 10.14 5.29 1.93
CA VAL A 247 9.86 3.86 1.91
C VAL A 247 9.63 3.35 3.32
N LEU A 248 8.58 2.53 3.49
CA LEU A 248 8.30 1.74 4.67
C LEU A 248 8.58 0.28 4.36
N VAL A 249 9.56 -0.31 5.01
CA VAL A 249 9.85 -1.74 4.88
C VAL A 249 9.09 -2.49 5.97
N MET A 250 8.17 -3.37 5.57
CA MET A 250 7.35 -4.16 6.48
C MET A 250 7.82 -5.62 6.55
N TYR A 251 7.87 -6.15 7.77
CA TYR A 251 8.13 -7.55 8.05
C TYR A 251 7.26 -8.05 9.20
N ALA A 252 6.59 -9.18 9.02
CA ALA A 252 5.78 -9.84 10.06
C ALA A 252 4.87 -8.86 10.83
N GLY A 253 4.11 -8.03 10.11
CA GLY A 253 3.12 -7.09 10.66
C GLY A 253 3.69 -5.78 11.22
N GLN A 254 4.98 -5.52 11.10
CA GLN A 254 5.64 -4.30 11.63
C GLN A 254 6.43 -3.57 10.57
N VAL A 255 6.61 -2.25 10.77
CA VAL A 255 7.64 -1.47 10.06
C VAL A 255 8.99 -1.75 10.72
N VAL A 256 9.91 -2.30 9.94
CA VAL A 256 11.27 -2.63 10.40
C VAL A 256 12.30 -1.57 10.00
N GLU A 257 12.04 -0.86 8.91
CA GLU A 257 12.85 0.27 8.48
C GLU A 257 11.99 1.29 7.73
N GLU A 258 12.23 2.56 7.96
CA GLU A 258 11.61 3.68 7.26
C GLU A 258 12.67 4.72 6.95
N ALA A 259 12.77 5.12 5.68
CA ALA A 259 13.76 6.09 5.25
C ALA A 259 13.32 6.83 3.98
N PRO A 260 13.87 8.02 3.67
CA PRO A 260 13.87 8.56 2.32
C PRO A 260 14.44 7.55 1.34
N VAL A 261 13.90 7.51 0.12
CA VAL A 261 14.26 6.48 -0.88
C VAL A 261 15.78 6.45 -1.14
N ASP A 262 16.41 7.61 -1.32
CA ASP A 262 17.85 7.69 -1.58
C ASP A 262 18.69 7.14 -0.41
N ALA A 263 18.30 7.45 0.83
CA ALA A 263 18.97 6.94 2.02
C ALA A 263 18.84 5.43 2.16
N LEU A 264 17.66 4.87 1.85
CA LEU A 264 17.41 3.43 1.90
C LEU A 264 18.28 2.66 0.90
N PHE A 265 18.33 3.14 -0.35
CA PHE A 265 19.13 2.50 -1.41
C PHE A 265 20.62 2.69 -1.22
N ALA A 266 21.06 3.82 -0.65
CA ALA A 266 22.48 4.06 -0.36
C ALA A 266 22.98 3.26 0.85
N SER A 267 22.15 3.09 1.89
CA SER A 267 22.58 2.53 3.17
C SER A 267 21.39 1.96 3.95
N ALA A 268 20.84 0.84 3.49
CA ALA A 268 19.91 0.05 4.28
C ALA A 268 20.59 -0.41 5.58
N VAL A 269 19.89 -0.33 6.71
CA VAL A 269 20.44 -0.62 8.04
C VAL A 269 19.90 -1.90 8.63
N HIS A 270 18.60 -2.21 8.38
CA HIS A 270 18.01 -3.45 8.85
C HIS A 270 18.46 -4.63 7.99
N PRO A 271 18.94 -5.76 8.57
CA PRO A 271 19.41 -6.91 7.78
C PRO A 271 18.39 -7.49 6.80
N TYR A 272 17.11 -7.39 7.10
CA TYR A 272 16.04 -7.76 6.16
C TYR A 272 16.02 -6.84 4.93
N THR A 273 16.13 -5.53 5.13
CA THR A 273 16.18 -4.55 4.03
C THR A 273 17.41 -4.76 3.16
N GLU A 274 18.58 -5.00 3.78
CA GLU A 274 19.81 -5.37 3.05
C GLU A 274 19.61 -6.61 2.20
N GLY A 275 18.93 -7.63 2.76
CA GLY A 275 18.57 -8.84 2.03
C GLY A 275 17.68 -8.57 0.83
N LEU A 276 16.63 -7.75 0.99
CA LEU A 276 15.74 -7.35 -0.10
C LEU A 276 16.50 -6.60 -1.20
N MET A 277 17.36 -5.63 -0.84
CA MET A 277 18.16 -4.87 -1.80
C MET A 277 19.18 -5.76 -2.54
N SER A 278 19.71 -6.77 -1.86
CA SER A 278 20.67 -7.72 -2.46
C SER A 278 20.02 -8.71 -3.44
N ALA A 279 18.70 -8.88 -3.38
CA ALA A 279 17.95 -9.73 -4.30
C ALA A 279 17.62 -9.03 -5.63
N VAL A 280 17.87 -7.71 -5.75
CA VAL A 280 17.65 -6.96 -7.01
C VAL A 280 18.81 -7.24 -7.97
N PRO A 281 18.54 -7.69 -9.19
CA PRO A 281 19.57 -7.85 -10.20
C PRO A 281 20.26 -6.52 -10.51
N ARG A 282 21.57 -6.46 -10.39
CA ARG A 282 22.36 -5.30 -10.80
C ARG A 282 22.89 -5.52 -12.20
N LEU A 283 22.78 -4.51 -13.07
CA LEU A 283 23.25 -4.59 -14.46
C LEU A 283 24.78 -4.78 -14.57
N ASP A 284 25.52 -4.41 -13.54
CA ASP A 284 26.98 -4.54 -13.43
C ASP A 284 27.44 -5.92 -12.90
N GLN A 285 26.53 -6.77 -12.42
CA GLN A 285 26.82 -8.11 -11.91
C GLN A 285 26.34 -9.20 -12.87
N ILE A 286 26.97 -9.31 -14.02
CA ILE A 286 26.70 -10.38 -14.99
C ILE A 286 27.28 -11.69 -14.43
N GLY A 287 26.43 -12.67 -14.07
CA GLY A 287 26.80 -14.04 -13.71
C GLY A 287 26.90 -14.35 -12.21
N GLY A 288 26.54 -13.41 -11.30
CA GLY A 288 26.43 -13.68 -9.86
C GLY A 288 25.13 -14.42 -9.51
N ARG A 289 25.18 -15.36 -8.54
CA ARG A 289 23.95 -15.90 -7.93
C ARG A 289 23.23 -14.77 -7.17
N LEU A 290 21.93 -14.59 -7.42
CA LEU A 290 21.11 -13.70 -6.63
C LEU A 290 21.09 -14.16 -5.17
N ARG A 291 21.37 -13.25 -4.26
CA ARG A 291 21.29 -13.54 -2.82
C ARG A 291 19.82 -13.58 -2.42
N THR A 292 19.40 -14.68 -1.83
CA THR A 292 18.03 -14.84 -1.32
C THR A 292 18.04 -14.78 0.19
N ILE A 293 16.97 -14.25 0.78
CA ILE A 293 16.78 -14.30 2.23
C ILE A 293 16.29 -15.72 2.57
N PRO A 294 17.03 -16.49 3.39
CA PRO A 294 16.65 -17.88 3.69
C PRO A 294 15.35 -17.95 4.52
N GLY A 295 14.62 -19.06 4.38
CA GLY A 295 13.39 -19.30 5.14
C GLY A 295 12.19 -18.49 4.63
N THR A 296 11.11 -18.49 5.41
CA THR A 296 9.85 -17.81 5.10
C THR A 296 9.44 -16.86 6.22
N VAL A 297 8.54 -15.92 5.93
CA VAL A 297 7.94 -15.06 6.96
C VAL A 297 7.17 -15.94 7.96
N PRO A 298 7.39 -15.78 9.28
CA PRO A 298 6.68 -16.56 10.28
C PRO A 298 5.16 -16.32 10.19
N PRO A 299 4.32 -17.35 10.42
CA PRO A 299 2.88 -17.20 10.37
C PRO A 299 2.38 -16.21 11.43
N SER A 300 1.35 -15.44 11.09
CA SER A 300 0.79 -14.37 11.93
C SER A 300 0.17 -14.89 13.24
N THR A 301 -0.03 -16.21 13.37
CA THR A 301 -0.48 -16.91 14.59
C THR A 301 0.65 -17.31 15.54
N ALA A 302 1.91 -17.32 15.06
CA ALA A 302 3.06 -17.84 15.79
C ALA A 302 4.33 -17.01 15.54
N TRP A 303 4.26 -15.70 15.76
CA TRP A 303 5.46 -14.87 15.68
C TRP A 303 6.45 -15.23 16.79
N PRO A 304 7.74 -15.28 16.47
CA PRO A 304 8.77 -15.55 17.47
C PRO A 304 8.82 -14.41 18.51
N SER A 305 9.20 -14.75 19.76
CA SER A 305 9.50 -13.75 20.79
C SER A 305 10.69 -12.87 20.38
N GLY A 306 10.81 -11.66 20.91
CA GLY A 306 11.89 -10.76 20.56
C GLY A 306 11.83 -10.28 19.10
N CYS A 307 12.96 -10.22 18.42
CA CYS A 307 13.03 -9.80 17.02
C CYS A 307 12.39 -10.83 16.10
N ARG A 308 11.36 -10.44 15.34
CA ARG A 308 10.61 -11.34 14.44
C ARG A 308 11.45 -11.86 13.26
N PHE A 309 12.51 -11.14 12.90
CA PHE A 309 13.42 -11.55 11.82
C PHE A 309 14.57 -12.44 12.31
N ARG A 310 14.73 -12.68 13.62
CA ARG A 310 15.91 -13.35 14.21
C ARG A 310 16.26 -14.71 13.58
N GLU A 311 15.25 -15.51 13.19
CA GLU A 311 15.46 -16.86 12.65
C GLU A 311 16.05 -16.85 11.24
N ARG A 312 15.94 -15.72 10.54
CA ARG A 312 16.46 -15.50 9.19
C ARG A 312 17.65 -14.53 9.18
N CYS A 313 17.98 -13.94 10.34
CA CYS A 313 18.99 -12.91 10.47
C CYS A 313 20.37 -13.51 10.69
N VAL A 314 21.29 -13.29 9.77
CA VAL A 314 22.70 -13.74 9.88
C VAL A 314 23.46 -13.06 11.03
N HIS A 315 22.94 -11.94 11.54
CA HIS A 315 23.52 -11.17 12.63
C HIS A 315 22.80 -11.39 13.97
N ALA A 316 21.88 -12.37 14.07
CA ALA A 316 21.12 -12.61 15.29
C ALA A 316 22.06 -12.94 16.49
N PHE A 317 21.71 -12.43 17.66
CA PHE A 317 22.40 -12.67 18.94
C PHE A 317 21.38 -12.73 20.09
N ASP A 318 21.82 -13.03 21.30
CA ASP A 318 20.95 -13.39 22.45
C ASP A 318 19.81 -12.39 22.71
N ARG A 319 20.11 -11.08 22.66
CA ARG A 319 19.09 -10.04 22.85
C ARG A 319 17.95 -10.14 21.84
N CYS A 320 18.23 -10.56 20.59
CA CYS A 320 17.21 -10.75 19.56
C CYS A 320 16.20 -11.85 19.91
N THR A 321 16.51 -12.76 20.83
CA THR A 321 15.60 -13.85 21.25
C THR A 321 14.64 -13.40 22.34
N THR A 322 14.99 -12.44 23.16
CA THR A 322 14.27 -12.07 24.38
C THR A 322 13.58 -10.71 24.29
N GLU A 323 14.14 -9.76 23.55
CA GLU A 323 13.64 -8.40 23.46
C GLU A 323 13.17 -8.05 22.06
N GLU A 324 11.97 -7.47 21.95
CA GLU A 324 11.52 -6.85 20.70
C GLU A 324 12.24 -5.52 20.49
N PRO A 325 12.93 -5.31 19.33
CA PRO A 325 13.61 -4.06 19.08
C PRO A 325 12.63 -2.90 18.90
N ALA A 326 12.93 -1.75 19.52
CA ALA A 326 12.18 -0.52 19.28
C ALA A 326 12.52 0.08 17.90
N LEU A 327 11.60 0.83 17.32
CA LEU A 327 11.84 1.62 16.10
C LEU A 327 12.62 2.89 16.49
N LEU A 328 13.92 2.93 16.23
CA LEU A 328 14.84 3.99 16.64
C LEU A 328 15.22 4.88 15.47
N GLN A 329 15.39 6.18 15.73
CA GLN A 329 15.94 7.14 14.78
C GLN A 329 17.45 6.89 14.61
N VAL A 330 17.91 6.76 13.37
CA VAL A 330 19.34 6.55 13.03
C VAL A 330 19.91 7.65 12.14
N GLY A 331 19.06 8.48 11.56
CA GLY A 331 19.42 9.60 10.69
C GLY A 331 18.25 10.55 10.49
N ALA A 332 18.39 11.59 9.68
CA ALA A 332 17.30 12.48 9.33
C ALA A 332 16.19 11.68 8.62
N ALA A 333 14.99 11.62 9.20
CA ALA A 333 13.84 10.85 8.71
C ALA A 333 14.15 9.36 8.44
N HIS A 334 15.17 8.76 9.07
CA HIS A 334 15.55 7.36 8.93
C HIS A 334 15.37 6.64 10.28
N ARG A 335 14.44 5.68 10.34
CA ARG A 335 14.10 4.90 11.54
C ARG A 335 14.29 3.41 11.28
N VAL A 336 14.80 2.67 12.28
CA VAL A 336 15.13 1.25 12.14
C VAL A 336 14.76 0.49 13.41
N ARG A 337 14.15 -0.67 13.25
CA ARG A 337 13.75 -1.61 14.31
C ARG A 337 14.75 -2.76 14.38
N CYS A 338 15.94 -2.51 14.89
CA CYS A 338 17.00 -3.49 15.00
C CYS A 338 17.94 -3.21 16.17
N HIS A 339 18.31 -4.23 16.95
CA HIS A 339 19.26 -4.10 18.05
C HIS A 339 20.69 -3.73 17.59
N LEU A 340 21.07 -4.03 16.34
CA LEU A 340 22.36 -3.61 15.77
C LEU A 340 22.54 -2.10 15.73
N VAL A 341 21.47 -1.31 15.79
CA VAL A 341 21.55 0.15 15.91
C VAL A 341 22.21 0.56 17.22
N GLN A 342 21.92 -0.15 18.32
CA GLN A 342 22.49 0.09 19.64
C GLN A 342 23.78 -0.70 19.88
N GLU A 343 23.97 -1.82 19.17
CA GLU A 343 25.11 -2.72 19.32
C GLU A 343 25.79 -3.01 17.97
N PRO A 344 26.35 -1.98 17.29
CA PRO A 344 26.90 -2.13 15.93
C PRO A 344 28.08 -3.09 15.84
N SER A 345 28.79 -3.32 16.94
CA SER A 345 29.90 -4.27 17.04
C SER A 345 29.44 -5.74 16.85
N ARG A 346 28.14 -6.02 17.06
CA ARG A 346 27.56 -7.36 16.85
C ARG A 346 27.31 -7.68 15.37
N ARG A 347 27.44 -6.70 14.46
CA ARG A 347 27.33 -6.94 13.04
C ARG A 347 28.49 -7.83 12.58
N ARG A 348 28.19 -9.03 12.10
CA ARG A 348 29.21 -9.93 11.57
C ARG A 348 29.81 -9.33 10.29
N ARG A 349 31.12 -9.22 10.25
CA ARG A 349 31.87 -8.85 9.04
C ARG A 349 32.04 -10.14 8.21
N ASP A 350 31.88 -10.06 6.92
CA ASP A 350 32.09 -11.17 5.97
C ASP A 350 31.22 -12.42 6.24
N VAL A 351 29.92 -12.27 6.24
CA VAL A 351 29.02 -13.44 6.11
C VAL A 351 28.80 -13.69 4.62
N ASP A 352 29.67 -14.47 4.01
CA ASP A 352 29.28 -15.23 2.82
C ASP A 352 28.12 -16.14 3.24
N ILE A 353 26.92 -15.87 2.73
CA ILE A 353 25.75 -16.72 2.97
C ILE A 353 26.01 -18.00 2.17
N ASP A 354 26.64 -18.96 2.82
CA ASP A 354 26.89 -20.29 2.27
C ASP A 354 25.56 -21.02 2.11
N THR A 355 25.13 -21.18 0.87
CA THR A 355 23.91 -21.91 0.48
C THR A 355 24.13 -23.41 0.36
N SER A 356 25.26 -23.95 0.84
CA SER A 356 25.63 -25.37 0.66
C SER A 356 24.90 -26.35 1.60
N SER A 357 24.13 -25.90 2.60
CA SER A 357 23.55 -26.81 3.61
C SER A 357 22.09 -27.22 3.42
N MET A 358 21.45 -26.95 2.28
CA MET A 358 20.06 -27.36 1.98
C MET A 358 19.95 -28.34 0.79
N ALA A 359 20.89 -29.26 0.67
CA ALA A 359 20.69 -30.50 -0.08
C ALA A 359 20.76 -31.64 0.93
N VAL A 360 19.61 -32.16 1.38
CA VAL A 360 19.34 -33.54 1.76
C VAL A 360 17.99 -33.62 2.49
N GLY A 361 17.06 -34.31 1.88
CA GLY A 361 15.79 -34.72 2.43
C GLY A 361 14.80 -35.00 1.31
N ALA A 362 14.99 -36.15 0.66
CA ALA A 362 14.09 -36.75 -0.33
C ALA A 362 12.72 -37.10 0.26
#